data_54ded39ac4226823edad3e3716d99a21
#
_entry.id   54ded39ac4226823edad3e3716d99a21
#
_cell.length_a   1.000
_cell.length_b   1.000
_cell.length_c   1.000
_cell.angle_alpha   90.00
_cell.angle_beta   90.00
_cell.angle_gamma   90.00
#
_symmetry.space_group_name_H-M   'P 1'
#
loop_
_entity.id
_entity.type
_entity.pdbx_description
1 polymer ?
#
loop_
_entity_poly.entity_id
_entity_poly.type
_entity_poly.pdbx_seq_one_letter_code
_entity_poly.pdbx_strand_id
1 'polypeptide(L)'
;MSIALVTGGSRGLGFAAARALAKTGNCVILTGRDHHRTEAAAAALRAEALDVQALPLDVENLSSIAAAAEQVQRQHGRLDVLVNNAGVLPEATDTTVHDFADPQVFQATFATNLFGAIAVTEAFLPLLRTSAMGRIVNVSTTMGSLNDQADPDSPYYQMIVPAYQASKAALNSITISLAKKLADTDIKVTSVCPGFVQTDLTPINREQAPLTADQAAAVILTAATLAADAPSGTFIDQNGPVAW
;
A
#
# COMPACT_ATOMS: atom_id res chain seq x y z
N MET A 1 2.56 21.82 -5.68
CA MET A 1 3.34 20.61 -5.38
C MET A 1 2.56 19.82 -4.34
N SER A 2 2.20 18.58 -4.63
CA SER A 2 1.47 17.71 -3.71
C SER A 2 2.44 16.96 -2.81
N ILE A 3 1.97 16.58 -1.61
CA ILE A 3 2.74 15.82 -0.63
C ILE A 3 2.20 14.39 -0.64
N ALA A 4 3.05 13.41 -0.94
CA ALA A 4 2.69 12.00 -0.94
C ALA A 4 3.49 11.21 0.12
N LEU A 5 2.85 10.30 0.83
CA LEU A 5 3.49 9.40 1.77
C LEU A 5 3.32 7.94 1.31
N VAL A 6 4.41 7.18 1.30
CA VAL A 6 4.42 5.76 0.91
C VAL A 6 4.95 4.91 2.06
N THR A 7 4.12 3.99 2.58
CA THR A 7 4.56 3.05 3.62
C THR A 7 5.30 1.86 3.01
N GLY A 8 6.34 1.37 3.71
CA GLY A 8 7.17 0.27 3.21
C GLY A 8 7.93 0.62 1.93
N GLY A 9 8.38 1.89 1.83
CA GLY A 9 8.98 2.45 0.61
C GLY A 9 10.46 2.16 0.41
N SER A 10 11.15 1.51 1.35
CA SER A 10 12.62 1.35 1.27
C SER A 10 13.11 0.36 0.20
N ARG A 11 12.22 -0.40 -0.45
CA ARG A 11 12.52 -1.37 -1.52
C ARG A 11 11.29 -1.75 -2.34
N GLY A 12 11.52 -2.50 -3.40
CA GLY A 12 10.48 -3.17 -4.17
C GLY A 12 9.42 -2.22 -4.72
N LEU A 13 8.16 -2.62 -4.61
CA LEU A 13 7.01 -1.88 -5.15
C LEU A 13 6.85 -0.48 -4.51
N GLY A 14 7.04 -0.37 -3.17
CA GLY A 14 6.93 0.93 -2.49
C GLY A 14 7.99 1.93 -2.95
N PHE A 15 9.21 1.47 -3.20
CA PHE A 15 10.28 2.30 -3.79
C PHE A 15 9.93 2.76 -5.20
N ALA A 16 9.43 1.84 -6.04
CA ALA A 16 9.01 2.17 -7.41
C ALA A 16 7.81 3.13 -7.43
N ALA A 17 6.84 2.94 -6.53
CA ALA A 17 5.70 3.85 -6.36
C ALA A 17 6.16 5.26 -5.94
N ALA A 18 7.09 5.35 -4.99
CA ALA A 18 7.68 6.62 -4.57
C ALA A 18 8.40 7.33 -5.73
N ARG A 19 9.19 6.57 -6.52
CA ARG A 19 9.84 7.09 -7.73
C ARG A 19 8.82 7.59 -8.74
N ALA A 20 7.77 6.82 -9.02
CA ALA A 20 6.72 7.20 -9.97
C ALA A 20 6.00 8.48 -9.54
N LEU A 21 5.62 8.59 -8.27
CA LEU A 21 4.99 9.78 -7.70
C LEU A 21 5.92 11.00 -7.75
N ALA A 22 7.20 10.84 -7.38
CA ALA A 22 8.15 11.95 -7.41
C ALA A 22 8.41 12.45 -8.82
N LYS A 23 8.43 11.58 -9.83
CA LYS A 23 8.55 11.95 -11.26
C LYS A 23 7.40 12.82 -11.77
N THR A 24 6.24 12.79 -11.12
CA THR A 24 5.11 13.69 -11.45
C THR A 24 5.13 15.02 -10.70
N GLY A 25 6.24 15.33 -10.01
CA GLY A 25 6.44 16.60 -9.31
C GLY A 25 5.89 16.63 -7.89
N ASN A 26 5.61 15.47 -7.28
CA ASN A 26 5.25 15.40 -5.87
C ASN A 26 6.51 15.45 -4.99
N CYS A 27 6.41 16.07 -3.81
CA CYS A 27 7.30 15.80 -2.69
C CYS A 27 6.87 14.47 -2.06
N VAL A 28 7.75 13.47 -2.04
CA VAL A 28 7.42 12.13 -1.56
C VAL A 28 8.10 11.84 -0.23
N ILE A 29 7.31 11.47 0.78
CA ILE A 29 7.78 11.00 2.07
C ILE A 29 7.83 9.47 2.00
N LEU A 30 9.03 8.95 1.90
CA LEU A 30 9.32 7.53 1.84
C LEU A 30 9.48 7.00 3.25
N THR A 31 8.68 6.00 3.66
CA THR A 31 8.72 5.51 5.03
C THR A 31 9.08 4.03 5.14
N GLY A 32 9.66 3.67 6.26
CA GLY A 32 9.99 2.29 6.62
C GLY A 32 10.48 2.20 8.07
N ARG A 33 10.44 0.99 8.64
CA ARG A 33 10.85 0.74 10.03
C ARG A 33 12.37 0.82 10.26
N ASP A 34 13.15 0.51 9.24
CA ASP A 34 14.63 0.62 9.27
C ASP A 34 15.02 1.98 8.69
N HIS A 35 15.45 2.88 9.56
CA HIS A 35 15.83 4.24 9.18
C HIS A 35 16.98 4.28 8.17
N HIS A 36 18.02 3.45 8.34
CA HIS A 36 19.17 3.45 7.45
C HIS A 36 18.81 3.02 6.03
N ARG A 37 18.01 1.96 5.91
CA ARG A 37 17.52 1.50 4.60
C ARG A 37 16.60 2.51 3.94
N THR A 38 15.72 3.15 4.73
CA THR A 38 14.78 4.16 4.24
C THR A 38 15.53 5.40 3.75
N GLU A 39 16.55 5.85 4.47
CA GLU A 39 17.38 6.99 4.08
C GLU A 39 18.22 6.66 2.84
N ALA A 40 18.83 5.47 2.76
CA ALA A 40 19.56 5.04 1.57
C ALA A 40 18.68 5.01 0.31
N ALA A 41 17.43 4.53 0.45
CA ALA A 41 16.46 4.53 -0.63
C ALA A 41 16.06 5.95 -1.06
N ALA A 42 15.79 6.84 -0.10
CA ALA A 42 15.51 8.24 -0.40
C ALA A 42 16.70 8.95 -1.05
N ALA A 43 17.92 8.69 -0.59
CA ALA A 43 19.14 9.23 -1.18
C ALA A 43 19.31 8.78 -2.65
N ALA A 44 19.00 7.53 -2.97
CA ALA A 44 19.04 7.03 -4.35
C ALA A 44 18.06 7.79 -5.25
N LEU A 45 16.84 8.07 -4.77
CA LEU A 45 15.86 8.86 -5.54
C LEU A 45 16.25 10.34 -5.66
N ARG A 46 16.83 10.93 -4.62
CA ARG A 46 17.38 12.31 -4.71
C ARG A 46 18.54 12.41 -5.71
N ALA A 47 19.33 11.35 -5.87
CA ALA A 47 20.37 11.30 -6.92
C ALA A 47 19.79 11.32 -8.34
N GLU A 48 18.51 10.91 -8.50
CA GLU A 48 17.73 11.08 -9.75
C GLU A 48 17.10 12.50 -9.86
N ALA A 49 17.49 13.45 -9.02
CA ALA A 49 16.93 14.80 -8.91
C ALA A 49 15.44 14.82 -8.53
N LEU A 50 14.95 13.81 -7.80
CA LEU A 50 13.59 13.72 -7.31
C LEU A 50 13.46 14.28 -5.88
N ASP A 51 12.33 14.93 -5.57
CA ASP A 51 12.05 15.46 -4.24
C ASP A 51 11.52 14.35 -3.32
N VAL A 52 12.43 13.72 -2.58
CA VAL A 52 12.13 12.58 -1.70
C VAL A 52 12.77 12.78 -0.34
N GLN A 53 11.96 12.61 0.70
CA GLN A 53 12.35 12.66 2.11
C GLN A 53 12.18 11.28 2.74
N ALA A 54 13.12 10.88 3.60
CA ALA A 54 12.99 9.67 4.42
C ALA A 54 12.33 10.02 5.76
N LEU A 55 11.41 9.18 6.21
CA LEU A 55 10.78 9.31 7.52
C LEU A 55 10.65 7.92 8.16
N PRO A 56 11.23 7.70 9.36
CA PRO A 56 11.02 6.46 10.09
C PRO A 56 9.55 6.26 10.43
N LEU A 57 8.98 5.12 10.05
CA LEU A 57 7.62 4.74 10.40
C LEU A 57 7.51 3.22 10.40
N ASP A 58 7.19 2.67 11.56
CA ASP A 58 6.80 1.28 11.74
C ASP A 58 5.28 1.22 11.84
N VAL A 59 4.64 0.55 10.88
CA VAL A 59 3.17 0.46 10.79
C VAL A 59 2.55 -0.37 11.91
N GLU A 60 3.33 -1.17 12.63
CA GLU A 60 2.90 -1.96 13.79
C GLU A 60 3.09 -1.23 15.12
N ASN A 61 3.69 -0.04 15.11
CA ASN A 61 3.99 0.74 16.30
C ASN A 61 3.22 2.07 16.31
N LEU A 62 2.18 2.17 17.14
CA LEU A 62 1.32 3.35 17.23
C LEU A 62 2.10 4.62 17.60
N SER A 63 3.12 4.52 18.46
CA SER A 63 3.95 5.68 18.83
C SER A 63 4.80 6.15 17.66
N SER A 64 5.33 5.22 16.84
CA SER A 64 6.06 5.55 15.62
C SER A 64 5.15 6.24 14.59
N ILE A 65 3.92 5.74 14.43
CA ILE A 65 2.92 6.34 13.54
C ILE A 65 2.56 7.76 13.99
N ALA A 66 2.30 7.95 15.28
CA ALA A 66 1.95 9.27 15.83
C ALA A 66 3.10 10.27 15.63
N ALA A 67 4.34 9.89 15.95
CA ALA A 67 5.52 10.73 15.75
C ALA A 67 5.72 11.12 14.27
N ALA A 68 5.49 10.17 13.35
CA ALA A 68 5.55 10.43 11.92
C ALA A 68 4.47 11.42 11.47
N ALA A 69 3.22 11.26 11.92
CA ALA A 69 2.12 12.17 11.60
C ALA A 69 2.38 13.59 12.12
N GLU A 70 2.87 13.73 13.36
CA GLU A 70 3.29 15.03 13.93
C GLU A 70 4.42 15.67 13.13
N GLN A 71 5.39 14.89 12.66
CA GLN A 71 6.49 15.43 11.86
C GLN A 71 5.96 15.96 10.52
N VAL A 72 5.10 15.21 9.82
CA VAL A 72 4.48 15.65 8.56
C VAL A 72 3.61 16.89 8.79
N GLN A 73 2.84 16.95 9.90
CA GLN A 73 2.07 18.12 10.27
C GLN A 73 2.96 19.37 10.45
N ARG A 74 4.09 19.23 11.15
CA ARG A 74 5.02 20.36 11.38
C ARG A 74 5.71 20.84 10.10
N GLN A 75 6.07 19.92 9.20
CA GLN A 75 6.86 20.22 8.01
C GLN A 75 6.01 20.67 6.82
N HIS A 76 4.82 20.10 6.67
CA HIS A 76 4.00 20.27 5.47
C HIS A 76 2.58 20.78 5.76
N GLY A 77 2.05 20.56 6.95
CA GLY A 77 0.70 20.99 7.36
C GLY A 77 -0.44 20.24 6.65
N ARG A 78 -0.13 19.39 5.68
CA ARG A 78 -1.10 18.60 4.90
C ARG A 78 -0.48 17.33 4.35
N LEU A 79 -1.34 16.42 3.90
CA LEU A 79 -0.99 15.27 3.07
C LEU A 79 -1.98 15.17 1.92
N ASP A 80 -1.50 15.00 0.69
CA ASP A 80 -2.36 14.90 -0.49
C ASP A 80 -2.56 13.43 -0.92
N VAL A 81 -1.54 12.58 -0.76
CA VAL A 81 -1.59 11.15 -1.14
C VAL A 81 -1.04 10.29 -0.01
N LEU A 82 -1.80 9.29 0.40
CA LEU A 82 -1.35 8.21 1.28
C LEU A 82 -1.37 6.89 0.52
N VAL A 83 -0.21 6.23 0.41
CA VAL A 83 -0.09 4.89 -0.15
C VAL A 83 0.22 3.89 0.96
N ASN A 84 -0.77 3.12 1.37
CA ASN A 84 -0.62 1.98 2.27
C ASN A 84 -0.07 0.79 1.48
N ASN A 85 1.26 0.74 1.34
CA ASN A 85 1.96 -0.30 0.60
C ASN A 85 2.64 -1.32 1.50
N ALA A 86 2.99 -0.98 2.74
CA ALA A 86 3.60 -1.93 3.67
C ALA A 86 2.79 -3.23 3.76
N GLY A 87 3.46 -4.36 3.56
CA GLY A 87 2.80 -5.66 3.56
C GLY A 87 3.80 -6.81 3.64
N VAL A 88 3.32 -7.94 4.16
CA VAL A 88 4.08 -9.18 4.34
C VAL A 88 3.26 -10.38 3.87
N LEU A 89 3.95 -11.47 3.51
CA LEU A 89 3.38 -12.75 3.13
C LEU A 89 4.24 -13.88 3.73
N PRO A 90 4.21 -14.05 5.07
CA PRO A 90 5.07 -15.04 5.73
C PRO A 90 4.73 -16.49 5.34
N GLU A 91 3.48 -16.79 5.01
CA GLU A 91 3.04 -18.11 4.55
C GLU A 91 3.83 -18.62 3.33
N ALA A 92 4.33 -17.73 2.47
CA ALA A 92 5.11 -18.12 1.30
C ALA A 92 6.50 -18.71 1.62
N THR A 93 6.96 -18.56 2.85
CA THR A 93 8.25 -19.11 3.32
C THR A 93 8.10 -20.03 4.53
N ASP A 94 6.88 -20.23 5.00
CA ASP A 94 6.60 -21.21 6.05
C ASP A 94 6.70 -22.62 5.48
N THR A 95 7.59 -23.42 6.06
CA THR A 95 7.78 -24.83 5.67
C THR A 95 7.10 -25.81 6.63
N THR A 96 6.42 -25.27 7.64
CA THR A 96 5.68 -26.09 8.61
C THR A 96 4.39 -26.59 7.99
N VAL A 97 4.09 -27.86 8.19
CA VAL A 97 2.84 -28.45 7.71
C VAL A 97 1.74 -28.18 8.74
N HIS A 98 0.68 -27.52 8.30
CA HIS A 98 -0.52 -27.25 9.10
C HIS A 98 -1.73 -27.93 8.45
N ASP A 99 -2.70 -28.39 9.25
CA ASP A 99 -3.96 -28.94 8.71
C ASP A 99 -4.77 -27.88 7.93
N PHE A 100 -4.67 -26.62 8.34
CA PHE A 100 -5.25 -25.48 7.63
C PHE A 100 -4.32 -24.26 7.66
N ALA A 101 -3.99 -23.71 8.84
CA ALA A 101 -3.19 -22.50 8.97
C ALA A 101 -2.64 -22.32 10.38
N ASP A 102 -1.56 -21.53 10.52
CA ASP A 102 -1.01 -21.12 11.81
C ASP A 102 -1.66 -19.81 12.30
N PRO A 103 -2.32 -19.80 13.49
CA PRO A 103 -2.86 -18.58 14.08
C PRO A 103 -1.83 -17.47 14.33
N GLN A 104 -0.55 -17.79 14.57
CA GLN A 104 0.50 -16.80 14.78
C GLN A 104 0.86 -16.10 13.46
N VAL A 105 0.89 -16.85 12.36
CA VAL A 105 1.07 -16.30 11.01
C VAL A 105 -0.09 -15.38 10.65
N PHE A 106 -1.33 -15.75 11.00
CA PHE A 106 -2.50 -14.86 10.85
C PHE A 106 -2.30 -13.55 11.60
N GLN A 107 -1.94 -13.61 12.88
CA GLN A 107 -1.74 -12.42 13.71
C GLN A 107 -0.67 -11.49 13.12
N ALA A 108 0.48 -12.04 12.74
CA ALA A 108 1.58 -11.27 12.15
C ALA A 108 1.19 -10.65 10.80
N THR A 109 0.49 -11.42 9.94
CA THR A 109 0.03 -10.93 8.64
C THR A 109 -0.98 -9.80 8.80
N PHE A 110 -1.97 -9.96 9.68
CA PHE A 110 -2.98 -8.94 9.94
C PHE A 110 -2.39 -7.70 10.63
N ALA A 111 -1.42 -7.87 11.52
CA ALA A 111 -0.75 -6.74 12.18
C ALA A 111 -0.18 -5.75 11.14
N THR A 112 0.56 -6.24 10.16
CA THR A 112 1.13 -5.40 9.11
C THR A 112 0.08 -5.00 8.06
N ASN A 113 -0.59 -6.00 7.44
CA ASN A 113 -1.35 -5.78 6.21
C ASN A 113 -2.68 -5.05 6.42
N LEU A 114 -3.27 -5.17 7.62
CA LEU A 114 -4.57 -4.59 7.93
C LEU A 114 -4.47 -3.55 9.05
N PHE A 115 -4.08 -3.96 10.26
CA PHE A 115 -4.11 -3.06 11.42
C PHE A 115 -3.13 -1.90 11.25
N GLY A 116 -1.95 -2.16 10.69
CA GLY A 116 -0.99 -1.12 10.33
C GLY A 116 -1.56 -0.11 9.34
N ALA A 117 -2.20 -0.58 8.26
CA ALA A 117 -2.83 0.30 7.27
C ALA A 117 -3.96 1.15 7.88
N ILE A 118 -4.78 0.56 8.78
CA ILE A 118 -5.84 1.29 9.50
C ILE A 118 -5.22 2.36 10.41
N ALA A 119 -4.22 2.00 11.22
CA ALA A 119 -3.61 2.91 12.18
C ALA A 119 -2.90 4.08 11.48
N VAL A 120 -2.17 3.81 10.39
CA VAL A 120 -1.56 4.86 9.56
C VAL A 120 -2.65 5.76 8.96
N THR A 121 -3.69 5.17 8.38
CA THR A 121 -4.78 5.96 7.78
C THR A 121 -5.44 6.86 8.81
N GLU A 122 -5.77 6.36 9.99
CA GLU A 122 -6.39 7.14 11.09
C GLU A 122 -5.49 8.31 11.51
N ALA A 123 -4.19 8.08 11.70
CA ALA A 123 -3.25 9.11 12.13
C ALA A 123 -3.04 10.22 11.06
N PHE A 124 -3.07 9.85 9.79
CA PHE A 124 -2.86 10.81 8.68
C PHE A 124 -4.15 11.40 8.11
N LEU A 125 -5.33 10.89 8.48
CA LEU A 125 -6.61 11.39 7.98
C LEU A 125 -6.85 12.89 8.26
N PRO A 126 -6.48 13.45 9.43
CA PRO A 126 -6.57 14.90 9.64
C PRO A 126 -5.78 15.72 8.60
N LEU A 127 -4.59 15.24 8.21
CA LEU A 127 -3.74 15.87 7.19
C LEU A 127 -4.32 15.72 5.78
N LEU A 128 -4.91 14.57 5.47
CA LEU A 128 -5.60 14.33 4.20
C LEU A 128 -6.84 15.22 4.04
N ARG A 129 -7.54 15.52 5.14
CA ARG A 129 -8.70 16.43 5.15
C ARG A 129 -8.34 17.89 4.87
N THR A 130 -7.06 18.29 4.99
CA THR A 130 -6.59 19.63 4.62
C THR A 130 -6.22 19.72 3.13
N SER A 131 -6.18 18.59 2.42
CA SER A 131 -5.94 18.56 0.98
C SER A 131 -7.20 18.89 0.19
N ALA A 132 -7.04 19.66 -0.89
CA ALA A 132 -8.12 19.89 -1.85
C ALA A 132 -8.46 18.63 -2.68
N MET A 133 -7.56 17.65 -2.74
CA MET A 133 -7.73 16.42 -3.53
C MET A 133 -7.05 15.24 -2.84
N GLY A 134 -7.51 14.85 -1.65
CA GLY A 134 -6.93 13.74 -0.90
C GLY A 134 -7.08 12.39 -1.62
N ARG A 135 -6.03 11.57 -1.61
CA ARG A 135 -6.06 10.21 -2.18
C ARG A 135 -5.50 9.22 -1.18
N ILE A 136 -6.25 8.13 -0.95
CA ILE A 136 -5.82 6.99 -0.14
C ILE A 136 -5.77 5.78 -1.05
N VAL A 137 -4.59 5.21 -1.23
CA VAL A 137 -4.34 4.03 -2.06
C VAL A 137 -3.94 2.87 -1.17
N ASN A 138 -4.75 1.83 -1.13
CA ASN A 138 -4.48 0.61 -0.40
C ASN A 138 -3.94 -0.45 -1.37
N VAL A 139 -2.68 -0.85 -1.21
CA VAL A 139 -2.08 -1.90 -2.04
C VAL A 139 -2.61 -3.26 -1.60
N SER A 140 -3.53 -3.78 -2.40
CA SER A 140 -4.19 -5.08 -2.24
C SER A 140 -3.71 -6.07 -3.31
N THR A 141 -4.53 -7.03 -3.63
CA THR A 141 -4.29 -8.06 -4.66
C THR A 141 -5.61 -8.70 -5.05
N THR A 142 -5.72 -9.23 -6.27
CA THR A 142 -6.83 -10.06 -6.71
C THR A 142 -7.00 -11.32 -5.85
N MET A 143 -5.92 -11.82 -5.23
CA MET A 143 -6.00 -12.87 -4.22
C MET A 143 -6.84 -12.49 -2.98
N GLY A 144 -7.10 -11.19 -2.75
CA GLY A 144 -8.01 -10.67 -1.73
C GLY A 144 -9.46 -10.48 -2.24
N SER A 145 -9.73 -10.74 -3.51
CA SER A 145 -11.08 -10.77 -4.07
C SER A 145 -11.77 -12.07 -3.68
N LEU A 146 -12.92 -11.99 -3.01
CA LEU A 146 -13.70 -13.18 -2.68
C LEU A 146 -14.30 -13.81 -3.94
N ASN A 147 -14.59 -12.99 -4.96
CA ASN A 147 -15.04 -13.46 -6.25
C ASN A 147 -13.97 -14.33 -6.94
N ASP A 148 -12.72 -13.84 -7.02
CA ASP A 148 -11.60 -14.59 -7.60
C ASP A 148 -11.25 -15.85 -6.82
N GLN A 149 -11.32 -15.80 -5.47
CA GLN A 149 -11.06 -16.97 -4.62
C GLN A 149 -12.08 -18.09 -4.82
N ALA A 150 -13.32 -17.74 -5.16
CA ALA A 150 -14.41 -18.69 -5.39
C ALA A 150 -14.50 -19.19 -6.85
N ASP A 151 -13.81 -18.56 -7.78
CA ASP A 151 -13.87 -18.86 -9.22
C ASP A 151 -12.84 -19.92 -9.61
N PRO A 152 -13.26 -21.16 -10.01
CA PRO A 152 -12.36 -22.20 -10.46
C PRO A 152 -11.48 -21.84 -11.68
N ASP A 153 -11.90 -20.85 -12.48
CA ASP A 153 -11.19 -20.38 -13.66
C ASP A 153 -10.15 -19.29 -13.31
N SER A 154 -10.16 -18.78 -12.07
CA SER A 154 -9.15 -17.82 -11.60
C SER A 154 -7.75 -18.45 -11.56
N PRO A 155 -6.70 -17.77 -12.02
CA PRO A 155 -5.32 -18.25 -11.91
C PRO A 155 -4.85 -18.42 -10.47
N TYR A 156 -5.58 -17.84 -9.51
CA TYR A 156 -5.27 -17.90 -8.08
C TYR A 156 -6.09 -18.95 -7.31
N TYR A 157 -7.04 -19.63 -7.96
CA TYR A 157 -7.94 -20.58 -7.31
C TYR A 157 -7.22 -21.68 -6.52
N GLN A 158 -6.12 -22.20 -7.06
CA GLN A 158 -5.33 -23.27 -6.44
C GLN A 158 -4.36 -22.74 -5.34
N MET A 159 -4.23 -21.45 -5.17
CA MET A 159 -3.35 -20.87 -4.16
C MET A 159 -4.06 -20.81 -2.81
N ILE A 160 -3.44 -21.44 -1.80
CA ILE A 160 -3.97 -21.45 -0.43
C ILE A 160 -2.94 -20.78 0.49
N VAL A 161 -3.14 -19.48 0.72
CA VAL A 161 -2.38 -18.65 1.66
C VAL A 161 -3.39 -17.83 2.49
N PRO A 162 -4.13 -18.52 3.38
CA PRO A 162 -5.35 -17.99 3.95
C PRO A 162 -5.16 -16.73 4.80
N ALA A 163 -4.03 -16.57 5.51
CA ALA A 163 -3.78 -15.34 6.27
C ALA A 163 -3.58 -14.15 5.35
N TYR A 164 -2.82 -14.32 4.27
CA TYR A 164 -2.60 -13.25 3.29
C TYR A 164 -3.89 -12.88 2.56
N GLN A 165 -4.59 -13.89 2.00
CA GLN A 165 -5.86 -13.70 1.29
C GLN A 165 -6.89 -12.99 2.17
N ALA A 166 -7.10 -13.48 3.39
CA ALA A 166 -8.04 -12.88 4.34
C ALA A 166 -7.63 -11.44 4.73
N SER A 167 -6.34 -11.18 4.95
CA SER A 167 -5.87 -9.82 5.28
C SER A 167 -6.14 -8.82 4.17
N LYS A 168 -5.99 -9.25 2.90
CA LYS A 168 -6.23 -8.39 1.73
C LYS A 168 -7.73 -8.24 1.42
N ALA A 169 -8.55 -9.28 1.65
CA ALA A 169 -10.00 -9.17 1.61
C ALA A 169 -10.52 -8.18 2.68
N ALA A 170 -9.98 -8.25 3.90
CA ALA A 170 -10.31 -7.31 4.96
C ALA A 170 -9.89 -5.87 4.60
N LEU A 171 -8.71 -5.66 4.00
CA LEU A 171 -8.27 -4.35 3.52
C LEU A 171 -9.19 -3.80 2.42
N ASN A 172 -9.68 -4.66 1.52
CA ASN A 172 -10.67 -4.31 0.51
C ASN A 172 -12.00 -3.85 1.16
N SER A 173 -12.48 -4.57 2.17
CA SER A 173 -13.67 -4.17 2.96
C SER A 173 -13.48 -2.82 3.65
N ILE A 174 -12.29 -2.57 4.24
CA ILE A 174 -11.97 -1.26 4.86
C ILE A 174 -11.93 -0.15 3.80
N THR A 175 -11.45 -0.40 2.59
CA THR A 175 -11.49 0.57 1.48
C THR A 175 -12.91 1.05 1.20
N ILE A 176 -13.88 0.12 1.11
CA ILE A 176 -15.30 0.45 0.92
C ILE A 176 -15.86 1.25 2.10
N SER A 177 -15.57 0.79 3.32
CA SER A 177 -16.07 1.42 4.55
C SER A 177 -15.54 2.84 4.70
N LEU A 178 -14.25 3.04 4.43
CA LEU A 178 -13.62 4.36 4.50
C LEU A 178 -14.13 5.30 3.40
N ALA A 179 -14.34 4.80 2.18
CA ALA A 179 -14.94 5.59 1.10
C ALA A 179 -16.35 6.09 1.47
N LYS A 180 -17.18 5.22 2.11
CA LYS A 180 -18.50 5.62 2.62
C LYS A 180 -18.38 6.67 3.74
N LYS A 181 -17.42 6.51 4.64
CA LYS A 181 -17.17 7.47 5.74
C LYS A 181 -16.72 8.83 5.25
N LEU A 182 -16.08 8.88 4.09
CA LEU A 182 -15.53 10.10 3.47
C LEU A 182 -16.36 10.60 2.28
N ALA A 183 -17.61 10.12 2.12
CA ALA A 183 -18.45 10.43 0.96
C ALA A 183 -18.81 11.93 0.84
N ASP A 184 -18.76 12.66 1.93
CA ASP A 184 -18.97 14.11 2.02
C ASP A 184 -17.69 14.94 1.81
N THR A 185 -16.60 14.32 1.37
CA THR A 185 -15.29 14.94 1.13
C THR A 185 -14.79 14.68 -0.29
N ASP A 186 -13.75 15.42 -0.71
CA ASP A 186 -13.07 15.19 -1.99
C ASP A 186 -12.02 14.07 -1.93
N ILE A 187 -11.92 13.36 -0.81
CA ILE A 187 -10.96 12.25 -0.63
C ILE A 187 -11.47 11.01 -1.36
N LYS A 188 -10.64 10.46 -2.24
CA LYS A 188 -10.91 9.17 -2.90
C LYS A 188 -10.09 8.06 -2.26
N VAL A 189 -10.74 6.92 -2.05
CA VAL A 189 -10.14 5.73 -1.46
C VAL A 189 -10.21 4.60 -2.48
N THR A 190 -9.06 3.98 -2.79
CA THR A 190 -8.96 2.97 -3.85
C THR A 190 -8.07 1.82 -3.40
N SER A 191 -8.53 0.59 -3.53
CA SER A 191 -7.68 -0.60 -3.51
C SER A 191 -7.05 -0.80 -4.88
N VAL A 192 -5.79 -1.24 -4.94
CA VAL A 192 -5.10 -1.55 -6.18
C VAL A 192 -4.49 -2.94 -6.14
N CYS A 193 -4.58 -3.69 -7.25
CA CYS A 193 -3.80 -4.90 -7.47
C CYS A 193 -2.64 -4.57 -8.41
N PRO A 194 -1.38 -4.60 -7.93
CA PRO A 194 -0.21 -4.33 -8.77
C PRO A 194 0.16 -5.50 -9.68
N GLY A 195 -0.52 -6.65 -9.54
CA GLY A 195 -0.18 -7.89 -10.23
C GLY A 195 0.92 -8.69 -9.53
N PHE A 196 1.50 -9.67 -10.24
CA PHE A 196 2.63 -10.47 -9.77
C PHE A 196 3.94 -9.76 -10.12
N VAL A 197 4.63 -9.26 -9.09
CA VAL A 197 5.69 -8.25 -9.21
C VAL A 197 7.04 -8.76 -8.72
N GLN A 198 8.10 -8.48 -9.46
CA GLN A 198 9.50 -8.77 -9.08
C GLN A 198 9.90 -7.92 -7.87
N THR A 199 9.73 -8.50 -6.67
CA THR A 199 10.07 -7.87 -5.40
C THR A 199 10.61 -8.91 -4.42
N ASP A 200 11.09 -8.42 -3.26
CA ASP A 200 11.51 -9.27 -2.14
C ASP A 200 10.32 -9.68 -1.23
N LEU A 201 9.09 -9.62 -1.71
CA LEU A 201 7.94 -10.06 -0.92
C LEU A 201 8.05 -11.55 -0.61
N THR A 202 8.37 -12.34 -1.63
CA THR A 202 8.69 -13.77 -1.51
C THR A 202 9.83 -14.13 -2.47
N PRO A 203 10.55 -15.26 -2.26
CA PRO A 203 11.52 -15.74 -3.22
C PRO A 203 10.93 -15.97 -4.63
N ILE A 204 9.70 -16.50 -4.71
CA ILE A 204 8.98 -16.74 -5.97
C ILE A 204 8.74 -15.43 -6.71
N ASN A 205 8.37 -14.35 -6.01
CA ASN A 205 8.21 -13.03 -6.61
C ASN A 205 9.48 -12.58 -7.32
N ARG A 206 10.63 -12.74 -6.67
CA ARG A 206 11.92 -12.31 -7.23
C ARG A 206 12.27 -13.06 -8.51
N GLU A 207 12.00 -14.36 -8.55
CA GLU A 207 12.46 -15.27 -9.58
C GLU A 207 11.50 -15.41 -10.76
N GLN A 208 10.20 -15.36 -10.51
CA GLN A 208 9.18 -15.79 -11.48
C GLN A 208 8.17 -14.72 -11.86
N ALA A 209 8.10 -13.60 -11.13
CA ALA A 209 7.12 -12.57 -11.45
C ALA A 209 7.42 -11.92 -12.82
N PRO A 210 6.39 -11.71 -13.65
CA PRO A 210 6.58 -11.15 -14.99
C PRO A 210 6.72 -9.62 -14.99
N LEU A 211 6.22 -8.93 -13.95
CA LEU A 211 6.20 -7.47 -13.90
C LEU A 211 7.35 -6.93 -13.07
N THR A 212 8.06 -5.96 -13.60
CA THR A 212 9.00 -5.16 -12.80
C THR A 212 8.23 -4.29 -11.80
N ALA A 213 8.89 -3.88 -10.70
CA ALA A 213 8.28 -2.98 -9.73
C ALA A 213 7.88 -1.63 -10.36
N ASP A 214 8.64 -1.11 -11.32
CA ASP A 214 8.32 0.14 -12.02
C ASP A 214 7.07 0.01 -12.91
N GLN A 215 6.89 -1.13 -13.61
CA GLN A 215 5.66 -1.39 -14.36
C GLN A 215 4.45 -1.49 -13.42
N ALA A 216 4.59 -2.21 -12.33
CA ALA A 216 3.53 -2.42 -11.35
C ALA A 216 3.15 -1.13 -10.59
N ALA A 217 4.07 -0.18 -10.44
CA ALA A 217 3.80 1.10 -9.80
C ALA A 217 2.80 1.98 -10.60
N ALA A 218 2.57 1.69 -11.88
CA ALA A 218 1.66 2.46 -12.72
C ALA A 218 0.22 2.49 -12.19
N VAL A 219 -0.31 1.36 -11.68
CA VAL A 219 -1.66 1.34 -11.11
C VAL A 219 -1.75 2.13 -9.81
N ILE A 220 -0.67 2.15 -9.01
CA ILE A 220 -0.61 2.99 -7.80
C ILE A 220 -0.65 4.47 -8.18
N LEU A 221 0.13 4.86 -9.21
CA LEU A 221 0.12 6.23 -9.72
C LEU A 221 -1.26 6.61 -10.26
N THR A 222 -1.91 5.73 -11.03
CA THR A 222 -3.30 5.95 -11.51
C THR A 222 -4.25 6.24 -10.35
N ALA A 223 -4.23 5.41 -9.30
CA ALA A 223 -5.09 5.62 -8.12
C ALA A 223 -4.73 6.90 -7.35
N ALA A 224 -3.45 7.24 -7.25
CA ALA A 224 -2.96 8.44 -6.56
C ALA A 224 -3.28 9.75 -7.30
N THR A 225 -3.60 9.68 -8.60
CA THR A 225 -3.86 10.84 -9.46
C THR A 225 -5.29 10.88 -10.00
N LEU A 226 -6.21 10.13 -9.40
CA LEU A 226 -7.61 10.13 -9.79
C LEU A 226 -8.21 11.55 -9.81
N ALA A 227 -9.02 11.85 -10.81
CA ALA A 227 -9.75 13.10 -10.92
C ALA A 227 -10.74 13.31 -9.74
N ALA A 228 -11.17 14.54 -9.51
CA ALA A 228 -12.07 14.87 -8.40
C ALA A 228 -13.44 14.16 -8.51
N ASP A 229 -13.92 13.97 -9.73
CA ASP A 229 -15.18 13.30 -10.05
C ASP A 229 -15.07 11.76 -10.16
N ALA A 230 -13.85 11.21 -10.00
CA ALA A 230 -13.67 9.76 -10.05
C ALA A 230 -14.42 9.04 -8.91
N PRO A 231 -14.86 7.80 -9.12
CA PRO A 231 -15.49 7.01 -8.08
C PRO A 231 -14.53 6.72 -6.93
N SER A 232 -15.07 6.60 -5.71
CA SER A 232 -14.35 6.20 -4.50
C SER A 232 -14.86 4.85 -4.00
N GLY A 233 -14.05 4.11 -3.26
CA GLY A 233 -14.39 2.77 -2.81
C GLY A 233 -14.31 1.76 -3.95
N THR A 234 -13.34 1.90 -4.84
CA THR A 234 -13.12 1.04 -6.00
C THR A 234 -11.91 0.14 -5.81
N PHE A 235 -11.89 -0.98 -6.53
CA PHE A 235 -10.75 -1.86 -6.65
C PHE A 235 -10.35 -1.93 -8.13
N ILE A 236 -9.08 -1.65 -8.42
CA ILE A 236 -8.56 -1.59 -9.79
C ILE A 236 -7.23 -2.34 -9.92
N ASP A 237 -6.94 -2.82 -11.11
CA ASP A 237 -5.63 -3.28 -11.57
C ASP A 237 -5.17 -2.49 -12.81
N GLN A 238 -4.13 -2.95 -13.48
CA GLN A 238 -3.65 -2.34 -14.72
C GLN A 238 -4.64 -2.44 -15.89
N ASN A 239 -5.64 -3.32 -15.82
CA ASN A 239 -6.64 -3.56 -16.86
C ASN A 239 -7.97 -2.84 -16.57
N GLY A 240 -8.13 -2.27 -15.38
CA GLY A 240 -9.32 -1.55 -14.97
C GLY A 240 -9.96 -2.06 -13.67
N PRO A 241 -11.30 -2.00 -13.54
CA PRO A 241 -11.99 -2.45 -12.35
C PRO A 241 -11.85 -3.95 -12.09
N VAL A 242 -11.61 -4.30 -10.82
CA VAL A 242 -11.55 -5.67 -10.31
C VAL A 242 -12.78 -5.93 -9.44
N ALA A 243 -13.35 -7.13 -9.50
CA ALA A 243 -14.40 -7.57 -8.58
C ALA A 243 -13.84 -7.74 -7.16
N TRP A 244 -14.73 -7.52 -6.15
CA TRP A 244 -14.35 -7.64 -4.72
C TRP A 244 -14.21 -9.09 -4.23
#